data_497503b63d6282ef24634f1c467388ae
#
_entry.id   497503b63d6282ef24634f1c467388ae
#
_cell.length_a   1.000
_cell.length_b   1.000
_cell.length_c   1.000
_cell.angle_alpha   90.00
_cell.angle_beta   90.00
_cell.angle_gamma   90.00
#
_symmetry.space_group_name_H-M   'P 1'
#
loop_
_entity.id
_entity.type
_entity.pdbx_description
1 polymer ?
#
loop_
_entity_poly.entity_id
_entity_poly.type
_entity_poly.pdbx_seq_one_letter_code
_entity_poly.pdbx_strand_id
1 'polypeptide(L)'
;MLGSWQKNWLEQQLKATQNQRWNLIGQQVMVAPLLQPDLREVVDPNGNSVFVKSHSREAYQKAIDASKYNLPLLLDAWDGYPEAREDFLQLLKRHHNNNIVLTGDIHTGICADLYLEDDEQPVALELITPAVTSPGLDDYFPTNPQQQAGKAFIQQNPHIHYIEGTLKGWLEVNLTQQQMRAQWNYVSTVKQPNYQVSQGYSITRQANEAV
;
A
#
# COMPACT_ATOMS: atom_id res chain seq x y z
N MET A 1 -11.51 -5.49 -12.28
CA MET A 1 -10.09 -5.11 -12.48
C MET A 1 -9.48 -5.85 -13.67
N LEU A 2 -9.19 -7.15 -13.60
CA LEU A 2 -8.64 -7.89 -14.72
C LEU A 2 -9.76 -8.35 -15.66
N GLY A 3 -9.59 -8.12 -16.97
CA GLY A 3 -10.45 -8.75 -17.99
C GLY A 3 -10.14 -10.25 -18.10
N SER A 4 -11.07 -11.03 -18.66
CA SER A 4 -10.94 -12.49 -18.77
C SER A 4 -9.67 -12.93 -19.53
N TRP A 5 -9.28 -12.21 -20.58
CA TRP A 5 -8.05 -12.49 -21.30
C TRP A 5 -6.80 -12.29 -20.42
N GLN A 6 -6.74 -11.20 -19.67
CA GLN A 6 -5.62 -10.87 -18.79
C GLN A 6 -5.55 -11.85 -17.61
N LYS A 7 -6.69 -12.24 -17.05
CA LYS A 7 -6.78 -13.26 -15.99
C LYS A 7 -6.25 -14.60 -16.48
N ASN A 8 -6.66 -15.05 -17.67
CA ASN A 8 -6.18 -16.29 -18.27
C ASN A 8 -4.67 -16.25 -18.57
N TRP A 9 -4.17 -15.12 -19.08
CA TRP A 9 -2.75 -14.93 -19.30
C TRP A 9 -1.96 -15.02 -17.98
N LEU A 10 -2.42 -14.33 -16.93
CA LEU A 10 -1.77 -14.36 -15.60
C LEU A 10 -1.73 -15.80 -15.06
N GLU A 11 -2.84 -16.53 -15.14
CA GLU A 11 -2.88 -17.93 -14.69
C GLU A 11 -1.88 -18.82 -15.45
N GLN A 12 -1.72 -18.62 -16.75
CA GLN A 12 -0.73 -19.34 -17.55
C GLN A 12 0.71 -19.00 -17.10
N GLN A 13 1.00 -17.72 -16.82
CA GLN A 13 2.32 -17.32 -16.32
C GLN A 13 2.61 -17.92 -14.95
N LEU A 14 1.65 -17.88 -14.03
CA LEU A 14 1.79 -18.46 -12.70
C LEU A 14 2.03 -19.97 -12.76
N LYS A 15 1.34 -20.70 -13.64
CA LYS A 15 1.59 -22.13 -13.88
C LYS A 15 3.00 -22.38 -14.43
N ALA A 16 3.47 -21.54 -15.36
CA ALA A 16 4.79 -21.68 -15.93
C ALA A 16 5.92 -21.39 -14.93
N THR A 17 5.67 -20.57 -13.91
CA THR A 17 6.66 -20.14 -12.91
C THR A 17 6.50 -20.83 -11.55
N GLN A 18 5.60 -21.78 -11.39
CA GLN A 18 5.30 -22.43 -10.11
C GLN A 18 6.51 -23.07 -9.39
N ASN A 19 7.57 -23.40 -10.12
CA ASN A 19 8.81 -23.96 -9.57
C ASN A 19 9.87 -22.88 -9.25
N GLN A 20 9.58 -21.61 -9.51
CA GLN A 20 10.47 -20.51 -9.14
C GLN A 20 10.40 -20.25 -7.63
N ARG A 21 11.49 -19.75 -7.06
CA ARG A 21 11.56 -19.48 -5.63
C ARG A 21 10.66 -18.33 -5.22
N TRP A 22 10.60 -17.28 -6.05
CA TRP A 22 9.84 -16.06 -5.82
C TRP A 22 8.94 -15.78 -7.00
N ASN A 23 7.76 -15.27 -6.72
CA ASN A 23 6.83 -14.76 -7.71
C ASN A 23 6.65 -13.25 -7.48
N LEU A 24 7.16 -12.43 -8.40
CA LEU A 24 7.02 -10.98 -8.35
C LEU A 24 5.94 -10.52 -9.32
N ILE A 25 4.93 -9.85 -8.79
CA ILE A 25 3.82 -9.30 -9.56
C ILE A 25 3.90 -7.77 -9.51
N GLY A 26 4.20 -7.14 -10.66
CA GLY A 26 4.07 -5.69 -10.82
C GLY A 26 2.60 -5.32 -11.03
N GLN A 27 2.05 -4.51 -10.15
CA GLN A 27 0.68 -4.04 -10.19
C GLN A 27 0.68 -2.51 -10.10
N GLN A 28 -0.19 -1.81 -10.86
CA GLN A 28 -0.19 -0.36 -10.88
C GLN A 28 -0.82 0.26 -9.63
N VAL A 29 -1.90 -0.33 -9.10
CA VAL A 29 -2.68 0.23 -7.97
C VAL A 29 -2.71 -0.74 -6.78
N MET A 30 -2.91 -0.22 -5.59
CA MET A 30 -2.95 -0.95 -4.33
C MET A 30 -3.96 -2.10 -4.35
N VAL A 31 -3.53 -3.29 -3.93
CA VAL A 31 -4.35 -4.51 -3.80
C VAL A 31 -4.91 -4.65 -2.39
N ALA A 32 -4.09 -4.39 -1.37
CA ALA A 32 -4.52 -4.45 0.02
C ALA A 32 -5.71 -3.52 0.27
N PRO A 33 -6.72 -3.92 1.04
CA PRO A 33 -7.78 -3.02 1.44
C PRO A 33 -7.24 -1.88 2.29
N LEU A 34 -7.79 -0.68 2.11
CA LEU A 34 -7.43 0.48 2.91
C LEU A 34 -8.71 1.14 3.46
N LEU A 35 -9.09 0.73 4.67
CA LEU A 35 -10.20 1.35 5.38
C LEU A 35 -9.76 2.67 6.01
N GLN A 36 -10.57 3.70 5.82
CA GLN A 36 -10.33 5.00 6.42
C GLN A 36 -10.54 4.92 7.94
N PRO A 37 -9.55 5.31 8.77
CA PRO A 37 -9.77 5.44 10.21
C PRO A 37 -10.66 6.64 10.53
N ASP A 38 -11.18 6.73 11.74
CA ASP A 38 -11.84 7.94 12.20
C ASP A 38 -10.81 9.08 12.35
N LEU A 39 -10.91 10.05 11.45
CA LEU A 39 -9.94 11.15 11.35
C LEU A 39 -10.31 12.39 12.18
N ARG A 40 -11.49 12.42 12.82
CA ARG A 40 -12.01 13.62 13.49
C ARG A 40 -11.13 14.12 14.64
N GLU A 41 -10.42 13.20 15.30
CA GLU A 41 -9.49 13.53 16.39
C GLU A 41 -8.00 13.50 15.99
N VAL A 42 -7.72 13.03 14.78
CA VAL A 42 -6.36 12.80 14.25
C VAL A 42 -5.91 13.96 13.37
N VAL A 43 -6.82 14.43 12.51
CA VAL A 43 -6.54 15.42 11.48
C VAL A 43 -6.82 16.83 12.01
N ASP A 44 -5.96 17.80 11.65
CA ASP A 44 -6.24 19.21 11.89
C ASP A 44 -7.36 19.70 10.94
N PRO A 45 -8.56 19.99 11.42
CA PRO A 45 -9.67 20.44 10.57
C PRO A 45 -9.41 21.81 9.91
N ASN A 46 -8.46 22.60 10.45
CA ASN A 46 -8.02 23.86 9.89
C ASN A 46 -6.74 23.73 9.05
N GLY A 47 -6.21 22.54 8.94
CA GLY A 47 -4.98 22.24 8.22
C GLY A 47 -5.00 22.68 6.75
N ASN A 48 -3.83 22.98 6.23
CA ASN A 48 -3.66 23.34 4.82
C ASN A 48 -3.31 22.08 4.02
N SER A 49 -4.31 21.39 3.50
CA SER A 49 -4.16 20.15 2.75
C SER A 49 -4.21 20.33 1.25
N VAL A 50 -3.70 19.37 0.51
CA VAL A 50 -3.89 19.26 -0.96
C VAL A 50 -5.37 19.15 -1.28
N PHE A 51 -6.15 18.44 -0.45
CA PHE A 51 -7.59 18.31 -0.61
C PHE A 51 -8.32 19.67 -0.57
N VAL A 52 -7.96 20.54 0.37
CA VAL A 52 -8.52 21.90 0.47
C VAL A 52 -8.18 22.73 -0.75
N LYS A 53 -6.96 22.58 -1.30
CA LYS A 53 -6.54 23.31 -2.51
C LYS A 53 -7.29 22.86 -3.76
N SER A 54 -7.64 21.59 -3.85
CA SER A 54 -8.28 21.01 -5.04
C SER A 54 -9.80 21.00 -4.99
N HIS A 55 -10.43 21.06 -3.82
CA HIS A 55 -11.88 20.98 -3.65
C HIS A 55 -12.45 22.21 -2.93
N SER A 56 -12.44 22.19 -1.60
CA SER A 56 -12.82 23.28 -0.72
C SER A 56 -12.63 22.88 0.74
N ARG A 57 -12.64 23.86 1.65
CA ARG A 57 -12.62 23.60 3.10
C ARG A 57 -13.88 22.86 3.55
N GLU A 58 -15.04 23.16 3.00
CA GLU A 58 -16.29 22.46 3.33
C GLU A 58 -16.25 20.98 2.91
N ALA A 59 -15.74 20.68 1.72
CA ALA A 59 -15.58 19.30 1.25
C ALA A 59 -14.56 18.53 2.12
N TYR A 60 -13.48 19.20 2.52
CA TYR A 60 -12.49 18.63 3.43
C TYR A 60 -13.12 18.28 4.80
N GLN A 61 -13.87 19.20 5.39
CA GLN A 61 -14.57 18.94 6.65
C GLN A 61 -15.57 17.77 6.53
N LYS A 62 -16.35 17.73 5.43
CA LYS A 62 -17.26 16.62 5.17
C LYS A 62 -16.53 15.28 5.04
N ALA A 63 -15.34 15.26 4.44
CA ALA A 63 -14.52 14.05 4.34
C ALA A 63 -14.03 13.58 5.72
N ILE A 64 -13.58 14.52 6.58
CA ILE A 64 -13.20 14.23 7.96
C ILE A 64 -14.42 13.69 8.74
N ASP A 65 -15.58 14.34 8.64
CA ASP A 65 -16.79 13.92 9.36
C ASP A 65 -17.31 12.55 8.88
N ALA A 66 -17.13 12.23 7.61
CA ALA A 66 -17.50 10.94 7.02
C ALA A 66 -16.55 9.80 7.41
N SER A 67 -15.30 10.10 7.84
CA SER A 67 -14.29 9.10 8.18
C SER A 67 -14.73 8.16 9.32
N LYS A 68 -15.64 8.58 10.17
CA LYS A 68 -16.26 7.75 11.23
C LYS A 68 -16.96 6.48 10.73
N TYR A 69 -17.28 6.42 9.43
CA TYR A 69 -17.93 5.25 8.85
C TYR A 69 -16.95 4.17 8.41
N ASN A 70 -15.63 4.42 8.50
CA ASN A 70 -14.56 3.47 8.17
C ASN A 70 -14.72 2.85 6.76
N LEU A 71 -15.11 3.66 5.79
CA LEU A 71 -15.32 3.20 4.42
C LEU A 71 -13.98 2.95 3.71
N PRO A 72 -13.96 2.07 2.68
CA PRO A 72 -12.80 1.94 1.82
C PRO A 72 -12.39 3.28 1.20
N LEU A 73 -11.09 3.57 1.24
CA LEU A 73 -10.58 4.87 0.80
C LEU A 73 -10.38 4.94 -0.73
N LEU A 74 -10.01 3.83 -1.35
CA LEU A 74 -9.55 3.76 -2.75
C LEU A 74 -10.51 2.95 -3.63
N LEU A 75 -11.70 3.49 -3.90
CA LEU A 75 -12.72 2.79 -4.70
C LEU A 75 -12.38 2.64 -6.20
N ASP A 76 -11.40 3.37 -6.69
CA ASP A 76 -10.84 3.24 -8.05
C ASP A 76 -9.68 2.21 -8.12
N ALA A 77 -9.18 1.76 -6.96
CA ALA A 77 -8.27 0.62 -6.83
C ALA A 77 -9.04 -0.69 -6.58
N TRP A 78 -8.39 -1.71 -6.04
CA TRP A 78 -9.00 -3.03 -5.80
C TRP A 78 -10.07 -3.03 -4.71
N ASP A 79 -10.14 -2.00 -3.87
CA ASP A 79 -11.22 -1.82 -2.89
C ASP A 79 -12.61 -1.66 -3.53
N GLY A 80 -12.67 -1.09 -4.73
CA GLY A 80 -13.90 -1.01 -5.50
C GLY A 80 -14.29 -2.32 -6.21
N TYR A 81 -13.45 -3.35 -6.16
CA TYR A 81 -13.62 -4.61 -6.90
C TYR A 81 -13.30 -5.84 -6.03
N PRO A 82 -13.97 -6.05 -4.90
CA PRO A 82 -13.60 -7.08 -3.92
C PRO A 82 -13.62 -8.50 -4.50
N GLU A 83 -14.60 -8.85 -5.33
CA GLU A 83 -14.65 -10.16 -5.99
C GLU A 83 -13.46 -10.38 -6.93
N ALA A 84 -13.07 -9.35 -7.69
CA ALA A 84 -11.92 -9.45 -8.58
C ALA A 84 -10.59 -9.53 -7.81
N ARG A 85 -10.52 -8.88 -6.62
CA ARG A 85 -9.38 -9.02 -5.70
C ARG A 85 -9.28 -10.43 -5.17
N GLU A 86 -10.39 -10.98 -4.68
CA GLU A 86 -10.48 -12.36 -4.19
C GLU A 86 -10.04 -13.36 -5.26
N ASP A 87 -10.57 -13.25 -6.47
CA ASP A 87 -10.18 -14.05 -7.63
C ASP A 87 -8.66 -13.98 -7.93
N PHE A 88 -8.08 -12.79 -7.84
CA PHE A 88 -6.65 -12.56 -8.04
C PHE A 88 -5.82 -13.27 -6.96
N LEU A 89 -6.18 -13.11 -5.70
CA LEU A 89 -5.47 -13.73 -4.57
C LEU A 89 -5.60 -15.25 -4.60
N GLN A 90 -6.77 -15.80 -4.98
CA GLN A 90 -6.95 -17.24 -5.19
C GLN A 90 -6.04 -17.80 -6.28
N LEU A 91 -5.81 -17.06 -7.37
CA LEU A 91 -4.85 -17.45 -8.40
C LEU A 91 -3.43 -17.51 -7.83
N LEU A 92 -3.00 -16.51 -7.04
CA LEU A 92 -1.68 -16.50 -6.41
C LEU A 92 -1.51 -17.70 -5.47
N LYS A 93 -2.44 -17.91 -4.55
CA LYS A 93 -2.43 -19.01 -3.58
C LYS A 93 -2.34 -20.38 -4.25
N ARG A 94 -3.05 -20.58 -5.35
CA ARG A 94 -3.11 -21.85 -6.08
C ARG A 94 -1.79 -22.24 -6.71
N HIS A 95 -0.99 -21.25 -7.12
CA HIS A 95 0.17 -21.52 -7.98
C HIS A 95 1.51 -21.22 -7.34
N HIS A 96 1.56 -20.45 -6.24
CA HIS A 96 2.81 -20.05 -5.63
C HIS A 96 2.68 -19.70 -4.13
N ASN A 97 3.74 -19.94 -3.35
CA ASN A 97 3.77 -19.68 -1.91
C ASN A 97 4.56 -18.43 -1.52
N ASN A 98 5.46 -17.92 -2.38
CA ASN A 98 6.29 -16.75 -2.10
C ASN A 98 5.91 -15.62 -3.07
N ASN A 99 4.68 -15.11 -2.92
CA ASN A 99 4.16 -14.04 -3.76
C ASN A 99 4.52 -12.68 -3.18
N ILE A 100 5.15 -11.84 -3.99
CA ILE A 100 5.42 -10.43 -3.69
C ILE A 100 4.72 -9.57 -4.72
N VAL A 101 3.85 -8.68 -4.27
CA VAL A 101 3.17 -7.70 -5.13
C VAL A 101 3.86 -6.35 -4.96
N LEU A 102 4.29 -5.76 -6.07
CA LEU A 102 4.94 -4.45 -6.11
C LEU A 102 3.98 -3.45 -6.71
N THR A 103 3.63 -2.42 -5.95
CA THR A 103 2.62 -1.42 -6.34
C THR A 103 3.10 0.01 -6.15
N GLY A 104 2.39 0.93 -6.77
CA GLY A 104 2.62 2.37 -6.67
C GLY A 104 1.30 3.13 -6.50
N ASP A 105 1.13 4.23 -7.23
CA ASP A 105 -0.06 5.09 -7.37
C ASP A 105 -0.44 5.92 -6.13
N ILE A 106 -0.59 5.30 -4.96
CA ILE A 106 -1.07 5.97 -3.73
C ILE A 106 -0.08 7.01 -3.15
N HIS A 107 1.12 7.12 -3.71
CA HIS A 107 2.15 8.08 -3.29
C HIS A 107 2.62 7.94 -1.82
N THR A 108 2.39 6.81 -1.22
CA THR A 108 2.65 6.50 0.18
C THR A 108 3.39 5.18 0.28
N GLY A 109 4.46 5.14 1.05
CA GLY A 109 5.18 3.89 1.31
C GLY A 109 4.37 2.99 2.23
N ILE A 110 4.00 1.78 1.77
CA ILE A 110 3.21 0.83 2.56
C ILE A 110 3.80 -0.57 2.46
N CYS A 111 3.71 -1.32 3.56
CA CYS A 111 3.96 -2.76 3.62
C CYS A 111 2.72 -3.43 4.20
N ALA A 112 2.11 -4.35 3.45
CA ALA A 112 0.87 -5.01 3.86
C ALA A 112 0.87 -6.49 3.48
N ASP A 113 0.27 -7.31 4.33
CA ASP A 113 -0.07 -8.69 3.99
C ASP A 113 -1.41 -8.74 3.25
N LEU A 114 -1.52 -9.59 2.24
CA LEU A 114 -2.74 -9.81 1.46
C LEU A 114 -3.38 -11.13 1.87
N TYR A 115 -4.63 -11.06 2.34
CA TYR A 115 -5.41 -12.22 2.80
C TYR A 115 -6.59 -12.49 1.88
N LEU A 116 -6.92 -13.75 1.69
CA LEU A 116 -8.26 -14.18 1.28
C LEU A 116 -9.23 -13.98 2.45
N GLU A 117 -10.52 -13.81 2.16
CA GLU A 117 -11.55 -13.46 3.16
C GLU A 117 -11.61 -14.47 4.32
N ASP A 118 -11.46 -15.76 4.02
CA ASP A 118 -11.58 -16.85 5.00
C ASP A 118 -10.21 -17.41 5.46
N ASP A 119 -9.08 -16.80 5.10
CA ASP A 119 -7.77 -17.31 5.44
C ASP A 119 -7.13 -16.58 6.63
N GLU A 120 -6.52 -17.36 7.52
CA GLU A 120 -5.68 -16.83 8.62
C GLU A 120 -4.24 -16.55 8.19
N GLN A 121 -3.81 -17.09 7.06
CA GLN A 121 -2.46 -16.92 6.54
C GLN A 121 -2.46 -16.03 5.31
N PRO A 122 -1.52 -15.09 5.19
CA PRO A 122 -1.44 -14.23 4.03
C PRO A 122 -1.03 -15.01 2.78
N VAL A 123 -1.62 -14.63 1.66
CA VAL A 123 -1.35 -15.21 0.33
C VAL A 123 -0.17 -14.53 -0.35
N ALA A 124 0.04 -13.25 -0.05
CA ALA A 124 1.11 -12.43 -0.63
C ALA A 124 1.52 -11.32 0.33
N LEU A 125 2.72 -10.79 0.13
CA LEU A 125 3.18 -9.53 0.71
C LEU A 125 3.12 -8.45 -0.34
N GLU A 126 2.42 -7.35 -0.06
CA GLU A 126 2.40 -6.17 -0.91
C GLU A 126 3.36 -5.11 -0.41
N LEU A 127 4.19 -4.62 -1.33
CA LEU A 127 5.20 -3.60 -1.10
C LEU A 127 4.90 -2.40 -2.00
N ILE A 128 4.49 -1.28 -1.41
CA ILE A 128 4.08 -0.09 -2.13
C ILE A 128 5.17 0.96 -2.03
N THR A 129 5.61 1.46 -3.20
CA THR A 129 6.65 2.49 -3.26
C THR A 129 6.08 3.86 -2.89
N PRO A 130 6.83 4.71 -2.17
CA PRO A 130 6.44 6.11 -1.97
C PRO A 130 6.54 6.90 -3.28
N ALA A 131 5.98 8.12 -3.29
CA ALA A 131 6.17 9.05 -4.40
C ALA A 131 7.60 9.57 -4.46
N VAL A 132 8.05 9.93 -5.65
CA VAL A 132 9.29 10.70 -5.85
C VAL A 132 9.06 12.19 -5.51
N THR A 133 7.95 12.79 -5.96
CA THR A 133 7.66 14.22 -5.77
C THR A 133 6.20 14.54 -5.47
N SER A 134 5.27 13.62 -5.78
CA SER A 134 3.83 13.85 -5.61
C SER A 134 3.41 13.92 -4.14
N PRO A 135 2.31 14.62 -3.81
CA PRO A 135 1.74 14.60 -2.47
C PRO A 135 1.41 13.19 -2.01
N GLY A 136 1.66 12.87 -0.74
CA GLY A 136 1.29 11.61 -0.11
C GLY A 136 0.08 11.77 0.81
N LEU A 137 -0.26 10.71 1.53
CA LEU A 137 -1.45 10.64 2.38
C LEU A 137 -1.53 11.78 3.41
N ASP A 138 -0.41 12.10 4.07
CA ASP A 138 -0.38 13.18 5.07
C ASP A 138 -0.48 14.59 4.49
N ASP A 139 -0.23 14.76 3.17
CA ASP A 139 -0.49 16.01 2.48
C ASP A 139 -2.00 16.22 2.25
N TYR A 140 -2.77 15.13 2.14
CA TYR A 140 -4.24 15.18 2.03
C TYR A 140 -4.90 15.36 3.39
N PHE A 141 -4.39 14.67 4.42
CA PHE A 141 -4.91 14.67 5.78
C PHE A 141 -3.83 15.09 6.79
N PRO A 142 -3.42 16.37 6.78
CA PRO A 142 -2.40 16.85 7.69
C PRO A 142 -2.83 16.70 9.13
N THR A 143 -1.93 16.17 9.94
CA THR A 143 -2.13 15.94 11.37
C THR A 143 -1.48 17.05 12.19
N ASN A 144 -1.87 17.17 13.45
CA ASN A 144 -1.10 17.93 14.43
C ASN A 144 0.31 17.34 14.58
N PRO A 145 1.35 18.15 14.89
CA PRO A 145 2.75 17.70 14.94
C PRO A 145 3.03 16.48 15.83
N GLN A 146 2.14 16.18 16.77
CA GLN A 146 2.27 15.05 17.72
C GLN A 146 1.48 13.81 17.29
N GLN A 147 0.67 13.91 16.27
CA GLN A 147 -0.17 12.82 15.76
C GLN A 147 0.26 12.51 14.33
N GLN A 148 0.27 11.23 14.00
CA GLN A 148 0.57 10.75 12.65
C GLN A 148 -0.65 10.03 12.10
N ALA A 149 -1.13 10.45 10.92
CA ALA A 149 -2.23 9.77 10.23
C ALA A 149 -1.91 8.28 10.03
N GLY A 150 -0.67 7.95 9.68
CA GLY A 150 -0.20 6.59 9.51
C GLY A 150 -0.50 5.66 10.66
N LYS A 151 -0.39 6.12 11.92
CA LYS A 151 -0.73 5.29 13.10
C LYS A 151 -2.20 4.93 13.14
N ALA A 152 -3.09 5.89 12.85
CA ALA A 152 -4.53 5.65 12.82
C ALA A 152 -4.89 4.65 11.71
N PHE A 153 -4.25 4.78 10.53
CA PHE A 153 -4.43 3.83 9.44
C PHE A 153 -3.98 2.41 9.79
N ILE A 154 -2.83 2.23 10.45
CA ILE A 154 -2.36 0.90 10.91
C ILE A 154 -3.33 0.30 11.94
N GLN A 155 -3.83 1.10 12.89
CA GLN A 155 -4.81 0.61 13.87
C GLN A 155 -6.12 0.14 13.23
N GLN A 156 -6.58 0.83 12.18
CA GLN A 156 -7.79 0.48 11.45
C GLN A 156 -7.57 -0.72 10.50
N ASN A 157 -6.33 -0.93 10.03
CA ASN A 157 -5.95 -1.91 9.03
C ASN A 157 -4.84 -2.83 9.55
N PRO A 158 -5.13 -3.84 10.38
CA PRO A 158 -4.11 -4.66 11.06
C PRO A 158 -3.17 -5.44 10.12
N HIS A 159 -3.56 -5.66 8.88
CA HIS A 159 -2.73 -6.27 7.83
C HIS A 159 -1.65 -5.32 7.29
N ILE A 160 -1.70 -4.02 7.63
CA ILE A 160 -0.69 -3.04 7.25
C ILE A 160 0.37 -2.96 8.36
N HIS A 161 1.61 -3.34 8.05
CA HIS A 161 2.74 -3.32 8.99
C HIS A 161 3.45 -1.98 9.03
N TYR A 162 3.39 -1.24 7.95
CA TYR A 162 4.08 0.03 7.78
C TYR A 162 3.33 0.95 6.84
N ILE A 163 3.30 2.23 7.18
CA ILE A 163 2.79 3.30 6.33
C ILE A 163 3.59 4.60 6.58
N GLU A 164 4.02 5.25 5.49
CA GLU A 164 4.71 6.55 5.49
C GLU A 164 4.18 7.41 4.35
N GLY A 165 3.37 8.39 4.69
CA GLY A 165 2.66 9.23 3.73
C GLY A 165 3.27 10.61 3.48
N THR A 166 4.32 10.98 4.23
CA THR A 166 4.93 12.32 4.17
C THR A 166 6.19 12.35 3.31
N LEU A 167 7.09 11.37 3.55
CA LEU A 167 8.42 11.35 2.98
C LEU A 167 8.40 10.91 1.52
N LYS A 168 9.32 11.46 0.74
CA LYS A 168 9.52 11.12 -0.68
C LYS A 168 10.75 10.23 -0.83
N GLY A 169 10.68 9.27 -1.76
CA GLY A 169 11.78 8.32 -1.88
C GLY A 169 11.49 7.17 -2.82
N TRP A 170 12.05 6.02 -2.52
CA TRP A 170 11.90 4.80 -3.33
C TRP A 170 11.93 3.54 -2.46
N LEU A 171 11.39 2.48 -3.01
CA LEU A 171 11.48 1.13 -2.51
C LEU A 171 12.62 0.39 -3.22
N GLU A 172 13.49 -0.24 -2.46
CA GLU A 172 14.51 -1.16 -2.94
C GLU A 172 14.15 -2.59 -2.53
N VAL A 173 14.14 -3.53 -3.48
CA VAL A 173 13.85 -4.93 -3.23
C VAL A 173 15.01 -5.79 -3.71
N ASN A 174 15.63 -6.51 -2.78
CA ASN A 174 16.71 -7.43 -3.04
C ASN A 174 16.22 -8.88 -2.86
N LEU A 175 16.41 -9.70 -3.90
CA LEU A 175 16.03 -11.10 -3.91
C LEU A 175 17.25 -12.02 -4.02
N THR A 176 17.26 -13.03 -3.18
CA THR A 176 18.20 -14.16 -3.27
C THR A 176 17.41 -15.46 -3.31
N GLN A 177 18.11 -16.58 -3.45
CA GLN A 177 17.47 -17.89 -3.35
C GLN A 177 16.89 -18.16 -1.95
N GLN A 178 17.44 -17.54 -0.90
CA GLN A 178 17.07 -17.78 0.49
C GLN A 178 16.10 -16.76 1.03
N GLN A 179 16.22 -15.50 0.62
CA GLN A 179 15.44 -14.41 1.21
C GLN A 179 15.11 -13.28 0.24
N MET A 180 14.01 -12.61 0.50
CA MET A 180 13.67 -11.29 0.00
C MET A 180 13.92 -10.26 1.10
N ARG A 181 14.55 -9.13 0.76
CA ARG A 181 14.64 -7.95 1.62
C ARG A 181 14.11 -6.74 0.89
N ALA A 182 13.17 -6.05 1.51
CA ALA A 182 12.67 -4.77 1.06
C ALA A 182 13.11 -3.66 2.01
N GLN A 183 13.49 -2.50 1.43
CA GLN A 183 13.95 -1.33 2.17
C GLN A 183 13.34 -0.06 1.57
N TRP A 184 12.57 0.70 2.35
CA TRP A 184 12.13 2.04 1.98
C TRP A 184 13.25 3.04 2.28
N ASN A 185 13.60 3.82 1.27
CA ASN A 185 14.64 4.86 1.35
C ASN A 185 14.00 6.22 1.07
N TYR A 186 14.34 7.22 1.86
CA TYR A 186 13.73 8.54 1.79
C TYR A 186 14.77 9.63 1.62
N VAL A 187 14.36 10.72 0.95
CA VAL A 187 15.18 11.91 0.79
C VAL A 187 14.72 13.02 1.73
N SER A 188 15.64 13.79 2.27
CA SER A 188 15.35 14.90 3.18
C SER A 188 14.54 16.03 2.54
N THR A 189 14.64 16.18 1.22
CA THR A 189 13.89 17.17 0.43
C THR A 189 13.92 16.83 -1.05
N VAL A 190 12.86 17.19 -1.77
CA VAL A 190 12.76 17.17 -3.24
C VAL A 190 12.76 18.58 -3.84
N LYS A 191 12.95 19.61 -3.00
CA LYS A 191 12.88 21.03 -3.42
C LYS A 191 14.25 21.63 -3.71
N GLN A 192 15.32 20.90 -3.42
CA GLN A 192 16.70 21.35 -3.58
C GLN A 192 17.55 20.22 -4.15
N PRO A 193 18.60 20.54 -4.96
CA PRO A 193 19.50 19.53 -5.52
C PRO A 193 20.31 18.78 -4.46
N ASN A 194 20.62 19.43 -3.33
CA ASN A 194 21.35 18.83 -2.22
C ASN A 194 20.37 18.21 -1.22
N TYR A 195 20.42 16.90 -1.08
CA TYR A 195 19.58 16.14 -0.15
C TYR A 195 20.40 15.06 0.56
N GLN A 196 19.89 14.59 1.65
CA GLN A 196 20.39 13.42 2.39
C GLN A 196 19.43 12.26 2.19
N VAL A 197 19.97 11.05 2.11
CA VAL A 197 19.19 9.82 2.07
C VAL A 197 19.13 9.22 3.47
N SER A 198 17.94 8.82 3.89
CA SER A 198 17.73 8.08 5.13
C SER A 198 17.05 6.75 4.83
N GLN A 199 17.38 5.73 5.61
CA GLN A 199 16.66 4.45 5.58
C GLN A 199 15.43 4.55 6.49
N GLY A 200 14.28 4.16 5.94
CA GLY A 200 13.04 4.00 6.69
C GLY A 200 12.84 2.56 7.14
N TYR A 201 11.62 2.05 6.93
CA TYR A 201 11.26 0.67 7.26
C TYR A 201 11.98 -0.35 6.38
N SER A 202 12.28 -1.51 6.96
CA SER A 202 12.76 -2.66 6.19
C SER A 202 12.08 -3.94 6.67
N ILE A 203 11.86 -4.87 5.74
CA ILE A 203 11.32 -6.19 6.02
C ILE A 203 12.14 -7.25 5.29
N THR A 204 12.30 -8.41 5.93
CA THR A 204 12.93 -9.59 5.32
C THR A 204 11.96 -10.77 5.44
N ARG A 205 11.79 -11.52 4.35
CA ARG A 205 11.07 -12.79 4.30
C ARG A 205 12.00 -13.88 3.83
N GLN A 206 12.01 -15.03 4.54
CA GLN A 206 12.73 -16.20 4.10
C GLN A 206 11.91 -16.95 3.04
N ALA A 207 12.60 -17.50 2.04
CA ALA A 207 11.96 -18.37 1.08
C ALA A 207 11.47 -19.64 1.79
N ASN A 208 10.23 -20.06 1.55
CA ASN A 208 9.48 -21.17 2.17
C ASN A 208 8.85 -20.83 3.54
N GLU A 209 9.04 -19.66 4.11
CA GLU A 209 8.11 -19.21 5.15
C GLU A 209 6.72 -19.07 4.53
N ALA A 210 5.67 -19.42 5.26
CA ALA A 210 4.32 -18.99 4.91
C ALA A 210 4.33 -17.47 4.88
N VAL A 211 3.89 -16.89 3.78
CA VAL A 211 3.78 -15.43 3.66
C VAL A 211 2.67 -14.99 4.53
#